data_3e98ac4bffb16099e3ff499c5d5679be
#
_entry.id   3e98ac4bffb16099e3ff499c5d5679be
#
_cell.length_a   1.000
_cell.length_b   1.000
_cell.length_c   1.000
_cell.angle_alpha   90.00
_cell.angle_beta   90.00
_cell.angle_gamma   90.00
#
_symmetry.space_group_name_H-M   'P 1'
#
loop_
_entity.id
_entity.type
_entity.pdbx_description
1 polymer ?
#
loop_
_entity_poly.entity_id
_entity_poly.type
_entity_poly.pdbx_seq_one_letter_code
_entity_poly.pdbx_strand_id
1 'polypeptide(L)'
;VLESIVSRTIRKMEQTGDPVRLVGLSATLPNYRDVASFLRVDPLKGMFHFDGSYRPCPLRQEFIGITEKKAIKQLKTMNDITYTKVLEHVGANRNQMIIFVHSRKETSKTARYIRDKALEMETIGQILRSDAGSREALNTEAEAVNDRELKDLLPYGFGIHHAGMSRPDRTSVEDLFNDGLIQVLVCTATLAW
;
A
#
# COMPACT_ATOMS: atom_id res chain seq x y z
N VAL A 1 -5.72 -9.42 24.16
CA VAL A 1 -5.64 -10.90 24.09
C VAL A 1 -4.19 -11.35 24.23
N LEU A 2 -3.26 -10.88 23.40
CA LEU A 2 -1.85 -11.33 23.38
C LEU A 2 -1.17 -11.12 24.74
N GLU A 3 -1.27 -9.92 25.31
CA GLU A 3 -0.73 -9.59 26.63
C GLU A 3 -1.26 -10.52 27.72
N SER A 4 -2.57 -10.82 27.70
CA SER A 4 -3.18 -11.73 28.67
C SER A 4 -2.66 -13.16 28.57
N ILE A 5 -2.42 -13.64 27.35
CA ILE A 5 -1.86 -14.99 27.13
C ILE A 5 -0.43 -15.05 27.65
N VAL A 6 0.41 -14.08 27.26
CA VAL A 6 1.80 -14.02 27.71
C VAL A 6 1.92 -13.91 29.22
N SER A 7 1.16 -12.99 29.86
CA SER A 7 1.17 -12.82 31.31
C SER A 7 0.75 -14.09 32.05
N ARG A 8 -0.27 -14.79 31.54
CA ARG A 8 -0.71 -16.08 32.13
C ARG A 8 0.32 -17.19 31.96
N THR A 9 0.99 -17.22 30.81
CA THR A 9 2.06 -18.19 30.54
C THR A 9 3.22 -17.96 31.50
N ILE A 10 3.67 -16.73 31.65
CA ILE A 10 4.75 -16.34 32.56
C ILE A 10 4.38 -16.74 34.00
N ARG A 11 3.16 -16.40 34.43
CA ARG A 11 2.68 -16.78 35.80
C ARG A 11 2.65 -18.30 35.98
N LYS A 12 2.24 -19.05 34.97
CA LYS A 12 2.26 -20.52 35.04
C LYS A 12 3.68 -21.05 35.22
N MET A 13 4.64 -20.54 34.41
CA MET A 13 6.06 -20.91 34.52
C MET A 13 6.61 -20.68 35.95
N GLU A 14 6.26 -19.53 36.56
CA GLU A 14 6.65 -19.20 37.92
C GLU A 14 6.04 -20.16 38.98
N GLN A 15 4.83 -20.64 38.75
CA GLN A 15 4.12 -21.53 39.68
C GLN A 15 4.54 -23.00 39.53
N THR A 16 4.77 -23.47 38.33
CA THR A 16 5.07 -24.90 38.06
C THR A 16 6.54 -25.19 37.97
N GLY A 17 7.38 -24.18 37.73
CA GLY A 17 8.81 -24.37 37.45
C GLY A 17 9.07 -24.92 36.04
N ASP A 18 8.02 -25.16 35.23
CA ASP A 18 8.18 -25.69 33.87
C ASP A 18 8.68 -24.57 32.91
N PRO A 19 9.80 -24.75 32.23
CA PRO A 19 10.30 -23.71 31.32
C PRO A 19 9.48 -23.68 30.03
N VAL A 20 8.99 -22.52 29.65
CA VAL A 20 8.36 -22.25 28.33
C VAL A 20 9.19 -21.20 27.60
N ARG A 21 9.62 -21.51 26.40
CA ARG A 21 10.32 -20.55 25.56
C ARG A 21 9.31 -19.62 24.87
N LEU A 22 9.37 -18.34 25.17
CA LEU A 22 8.60 -17.31 24.49
C LEU A 22 9.43 -16.71 23.34
N VAL A 23 8.87 -16.68 22.15
CA VAL A 23 9.50 -16.08 20.98
C VAL A 23 8.54 -15.06 20.38
N GLY A 24 8.98 -13.80 20.32
CA GLY A 24 8.23 -12.70 19.72
C GLY A 24 8.85 -12.33 18.36
N LEU A 25 8.02 -12.32 17.32
CA LEU A 25 8.40 -11.81 16.00
C LEU A 25 7.49 -10.63 15.67
N SER A 26 8.07 -9.52 15.24
CA SER A 26 7.32 -8.32 14.87
C SER A 26 7.95 -7.64 13.67
N ALA A 27 7.13 -6.94 12.89
CA ALA A 27 7.60 -6.00 11.89
C ALA A 27 8.18 -4.73 12.57
N THR A 28 7.85 -3.55 12.13
CA THR A 28 8.32 -2.30 12.73
C THR A 28 7.67 -2.07 14.10
N LEU A 29 8.46 -2.05 15.16
CA LEU A 29 8.01 -1.87 16.53
C LEU A 29 8.89 -0.84 17.24
N PRO A 30 8.42 0.43 17.43
CA PRO A 30 9.24 1.49 18.03
C PRO A 30 9.62 1.20 19.49
N ASN A 31 8.76 0.51 20.24
CA ASN A 31 8.95 0.15 21.64
C ASN A 31 9.44 -1.31 21.84
N TYR A 32 10.27 -1.82 20.93
CA TYR A 32 10.75 -3.21 20.95
C TYR A 32 11.43 -3.61 22.26
N ARG A 33 12.09 -2.65 22.95
CA ARG A 33 12.74 -2.88 24.26
C ARG A 33 11.73 -3.18 25.37
N ASP A 34 10.60 -2.46 25.38
CA ASP A 34 9.53 -2.70 26.36
C ASP A 34 8.88 -4.07 26.13
N VAL A 35 8.69 -4.44 24.87
CA VAL A 35 8.16 -5.77 24.49
C VAL A 35 9.15 -6.87 24.88
N ALA A 36 10.45 -6.69 24.65
CA ALA A 36 11.47 -7.64 25.10
C ALA A 36 11.46 -7.81 26.62
N SER A 37 11.38 -6.71 27.37
CA SER A 37 11.24 -6.72 28.83
C SER A 37 9.97 -7.44 29.28
N PHE A 38 8.83 -7.18 28.62
CA PHE A 38 7.57 -7.84 28.91
C PHE A 38 7.64 -9.36 28.66
N LEU A 39 8.32 -9.79 27.62
CA LEU A 39 8.58 -11.20 27.31
C LEU A 39 9.70 -11.81 28.17
N ARG A 40 10.31 -11.03 29.08
CA ARG A 40 11.46 -11.42 29.94
C ARG A 40 12.66 -11.91 29.13
N VAL A 41 12.89 -11.29 27.98
CA VAL A 41 14.05 -11.58 27.14
C VAL A 41 15.31 -10.94 27.73
N ASP A 42 16.39 -11.70 27.82
CA ASP A 42 17.72 -11.14 28.11
C ASP A 42 18.16 -10.27 26.91
N PRO A 43 18.34 -8.94 27.09
CA PRO A 43 18.68 -8.05 25.99
C PRO A 43 19.98 -8.38 25.29
N LEU A 44 20.92 -9.02 26.01
CA LEU A 44 22.23 -9.35 25.44
C LEU A 44 22.24 -10.65 24.62
N LYS A 45 21.26 -11.54 24.87
CA LYS A 45 21.25 -12.88 24.28
C LYS A 45 20.09 -13.13 23.35
N GLY A 46 18.93 -12.52 23.63
CA GLY A 46 17.67 -12.88 22.97
C GLY A 46 16.96 -11.74 22.26
N MET A 47 17.43 -10.50 22.36
CA MET A 47 16.83 -9.37 21.68
C MET A 47 17.59 -9.06 20.38
N PHE A 48 16.88 -9.20 19.25
CA PHE A 48 17.41 -8.90 17.93
C PHE A 48 16.60 -7.78 17.31
N HIS A 49 17.26 -6.67 16.98
CA HIS A 49 16.64 -5.53 16.29
C HIS A 49 17.35 -5.35 14.94
N PHE A 50 16.56 -5.44 13.87
CA PHE A 50 17.01 -5.28 12.50
C PHE A 50 16.59 -3.90 12.00
N ASP A 51 17.55 -3.01 11.86
CA ASP A 51 17.33 -1.64 11.38
C ASP A 51 17.26 -1.54 9.84
N GLY A 52 17.25 -0.31 9.32
CA GLY A 52 17.17 -0.05 7.88
C GLY A 52 18.29 -0.67 7.04
N SER A 53 19.46 -1.00 7.65
CA SER A 53 20.59 -1.61 6.93
C SER A 53 20.31 -3.05 6.49
N TYR A 54 19.39 -3.73 7.16
CA TYR A 54 18.92 -5.08 6.82
C TYR A 54 17.84 -5.11 5.73
N ARG A 55 17.34 -3.94 5.28
CA ARG A 55 16.31 -3.92 4.23
C ARG A 55 16.94 -4.23 2.87
N PRO A 56 16.44 -5.25 2.13
CA PRO A 56 16.91 -5.52 0.78
C PRO A 56 16.55 -4.40 -0.22
N CYS A 57 15.44 -3.69 0.05
CA CYS A 57 15.04 -2.51 -0.71
C CYS A 57 15.04 -1.29 0.22
N PRO A 58 15.83 -0.23 -0.09
CA PRO A 58 15.87 0.98 0.73
C PRO A 58 14.51 1.66 0.82
N LEU A 59 14.23 2.29 1.96
CA LEU A 59 13.00 3.04 2.21
C LEU A 59 13.31 4.50 2.49
N ARG A 60 12.76 5.40 1.66
CA ARG A 60 12.66 6.82 1.95
C ARG A 60 11.24 7.15 2.39
N GLN A 61 11.08 7.91 3.45
CA GLN A 61 9.79 8.35 3.96
C GLN A 61 9.68 9.87 3.88
N GLU A 62 8.52 10.34 3.43
CA GLU A 62 8.17 11.76 3.39
C GLU A 62 6.77 11.93 4.01
N PHE A 63 6.64 12.87 4.94
CA PHE A 63 5.38 13.16 5.62
C PHE A 63 4.91 14.55 5.20
N ILE A 64 3.71 14.64 4.63
CA ILE A 64 3.13 15.89 4.15
C ILE A 64 1.94 16.25 5.02
N GLY A 65 2.09 17.32 5.82
CA GLY A 65 1.03 17.83 6.69
C GLY A 65 -0.02 18.63 5.92
N ILE A 66 -1.30 18.45 6.28
CA ILE A 66 -2.42 19.19 5.70
C ILE A 66 -3.10 19.97 6.82
N THR A 67 -3.30 21.28 6.62
CA THR A 67 -3.92 22.19 7.61
C THR A 67 -5.43 22.32 7.45
N GLU A 68 -6.01 21.83 6.37
CA GLU A 68 -7.44 21.91 6.08
C GLU A 68 -8.26 21.13 7.12
N LYS A 69 -9.22 21.82 7.74
CA LYS A 69 -10.09 21.25 8.79
C LYS A 69 -11.38 20.61 8.24
N LYS A 70 -11.87 21.07 7.08
CA LYS A 70 -13.09 20.55 6.47
C LYS A 70 -12.79 19.30 5.67
N ALA A 71 -13.42 18.17 5.98
CA ALA A 71 -13.16 16.86 5.37
C ALA A 71 -13.15 16.87 3.84
N ILE A 72 -14.11 17.57 3.21
CA ILE A 72 -14.19 17.64 1.73
C ILE A 72 -12.98 18.41 1.16
N LYS A 73 -12.58 19.52 1.78
CA LYS A 73 -11.42 20.29 1.35
C LYS A 73 -10.13 19.52 1.60
N GLN A 74 -10.04 18.84 2.75
CA GLN A 74 -8.91 17.99 3.09
C GLN A 74 -8.71 16.90 2.05
N LEU A 75 -9.78 16.17 1.68
CA LEU A 75 -9.69 15.13 0.66
C LEU A 75 -9.26 15.69 -0.70
N LYS A 76 -9.79 16.86 -1.09
CA LYS A 76 -9.36 17.51 -2.33
C LYS A 76 -7.87 17.85 -2.30
N THR A 77 -7.40 18.48 -1.22
CA THR A 77 -5.98 18.83 -1.05
C THR A 77 -5.09 17.58 -1.06
N MET A 78 -5.53 16.50 -0.39
CA MET A 78 -4.81 15.21 -0.45
C MET A 78 -4.69 14.68 -1.88
N ASN A 79 -5.79 14.70 -2.64
CA ASN A 79 -5.79 14.25 -4.03
C ASN A 79 -4.93 15.16 -4.94
N ASP A 80 -4.91 16.47 -4.69
CA ASP A 80 -4.05 17.42 -5.41
C ASP A 80 -2.56 17.13 -5.17
N ILE A 81 -2.19 16.89 -3.90
CA ILE A 81 -0.83 16.51 -3.53
C ILE A 81 -0.47 15.16 -4.16
N THR A 82 -1.39 14.19 -4.10
CA THR A 82 -1.18 12.86 -4.71
C THR A 82 -0.95 12.96 -6.21
N TYR A 83 -1.73 13.79 -6.92
CA TYR A 83 -1.52 14.05 -8.34
C TYR A 83 -0.12 14.62 -8.61
N THR A 84 0.32 15.60 -7.81
CA THR A 84 1.68 16.17 -7.94
C THR A 84 2.75 15.08 -7.74
N LYS A 85 2.59 14.21 -6.74
CA LYS A 85 3.51 13.10 -6.50
C LYS A 85 3.47 12.03 -7.60
N VAL A 86 2.32 11.80 -8.23
CA VAL A 86 2.22 10.93 -9.41
C VAL A 86 3.06 11.50 -10.56
N LEU A 87 2.95 12.79 -10.86
CA LEU A 87 3.77 13.41 -11.92
C LEU A 87 5.27 13.36 -11.59
N GLU A 88 5.64 13.59 -10.32
CA GLU A 88 7.03 13.56 -9.86
C GLU A 88 7.64 12.16 -10.02
N HIS A 89 6.94 11.10 -9.59
CA HIS A 89 7.51 9.76 -9.52
C HIS A 89 7.20 8.91 -10.76
N VAL A 90 6.00 8.97 -11.27
CA VAL A 90 5.58 8.21 -12.46
C VAL A 90 5.97 8.94 -13.73
N GLY A 91 5.62 10.21 -13.84
CA GLY A 91 5.89 11.02 -15.03
C GLY A 91 7.38 11.22 -15.28
N ALA A 92 8.09 11.79 -14.31
CA ALA A 92 9.50 12.15 -14.45
C ALA A 92 10.44 10.95 -14.35
N ASN A 93 10.20 10.04 -13.39
CA ASN A 93 11.12 8.94 -13.08
C ASN A 93 10.71 7.60 -13.69
N ARG A 94 9.56 7.52 -14.36
CA ARG A 94 9.02 6.27 -14.94
C ARG A 94 8.85 5.12 -13.94
N ASN A 95 8.64 5.44 -12.65
CA ASN A 95 8.36 4.48 -11.62
C ASN A 95 6.87 4.16 -11.58
N GLN A 96 6.51 3.01 -11.02
CA GLN A 96 5.13 2.70 -10.68
C GLN A 96 4.78 3.24 -9.30
N MET A 97 3.49 3.53 -9.07
CA MET A 97 3.00 4.06 -7.80
C MET A 97 1.80 3.26 -7.30
N ILE A 98 1.84 2.92 -6.01
CA ILE A 98 0.68 2.38 -5.29
C ILE A 98 0.16 3.44 -4.34
N ILE A 99 -1.15 3.70 -4.38
CA ILE A 99 -1.85 4.68 -3.55
C ILE A 99 -2.81 3.93 -2.64
N PHE A 100 -2.57 3.96 -1.32
CA PHE A 100 -3.48 3.36 -0.35
C PHE A 100 -4.56 4.35 0.09
N VAL A 101 -5.81 3.92 0.05
CA VAL A 101 -6.97 4.70 0.48
C VAL A 101 -7.81 3.93 1.53
N HIS A 102 -8.63 4.65 2.29
CA HIS A 102 -9.33 4.06 3.44
C HIS A 102 -10.56 3.22 3.09
N SER A 103 -11.19 3.42 1.93
CA SER A 103 -12.41 2.71 1.57
C SER A 103 -12.43 2.27 0.11
N ARG A 104 -13.26 1.25 -0.18
CA ARG A 104 -13.46 0.74 -1.54
C ARG A 104 -13.91 1.82 -2.51
N LYS A 105 -14.85 2.71 -2.07
CA LYS A 105 -15.32 3.83 -2.90
C LYS A 105 -14.24 4.86 -3.20
N GLU A 106 -13.30 5.05 -2.29
CA GLU A 106 -12.22 6.01 -2.51
C GLU A 106 -11.19 5.49 -3.53
N THR A 107 -11.09 4.18 -3.80
CA THR A 107 -10.18 3.66 -4.83
C THR A 107 -10.51 4.25 -6.20
N SER A 108 -11.74 4.06 -6.66
CA SER A 108 -12.17 4.58 -7.96
C SER A 108 -12.26 6.11 -7.99
N LYS A 109 -12.71 6.76 -6.91
CA LYS A 109 -12.80 8.22 -6.86
C LYS A 109 -11.43 8.88 -6.95
N THR A 110 -10.45 8.39 -6.20
CA THR A 110 -9.08 8.92 -6.23
C THR A 110 -8.42 8.65 -7.59
N ALA A 111 -8.57 7.43 -8.13
CA ALA A 111 -8.05 7.11 -9.46
C ALA A 111 -8.63 8.00 -10.55
N ARG A 112 -9.96 8.19 -10.57
CA ARG A 112 -10.63 9.12 -11.50
C ARG A 112 -10.19 10.56 -11.31
N TYR A 113 -10.10 11.02 -10.07
CA TYR A 113 -9.65 12.39 -9.80
C TYR A 113 -8.28 12.66 -10.42
N ILE A 114 -7.32 11.74 -10.22
CA ILE A 114 -5.96 11.89 -10.76
C ILE A 114 -5.96 11.82 -12.28
N ARG A 115 -6.69 10.85 -12.88
CA ARG A 115 -6.87 10.71 -14.33
C ARG A 115 -7.47 11.98 -14.94
N ASP A 116 -8.60 12.43 -14.41
CA ASP A 116 -9.34 13.57 -14.96
C ASP A 116 -8.51 14.85 -14.88
N LYS A 117 -7.80 15.04 -13.77
CA LYS A 117 -6.86 16.15 -13.60
C LYS A 117 -5.69 16.05 -14.57
N ALA A 118 -5.17 14.86 -14.80
CA ALA A 118 -4.09 14.63 -15.80
C ALA A 118 -4.56 14.89 -17.22
N LEU A 119 -5.83 14.62 -17.54
CA LEU A 119 -6.44 14.97 -18.82
C LEU A 119 -6.64 16.49 -18.95
N GLU A 120 -7.20 17.13 -17.92
CA GLU A 120 -7.41 18.58 -17.88
C GLU A 120 -6.10 19.36 -18.02
N MET A 121 -5.04 18.89 -17.38
CA MET A 121 -3.72 19.52 -17.41
C MET A 121 -2.82 19.03 -18.56
N GLU A 122 -3.36 18.21 -19.47
CA GLU A 122 -2.64 17.65 -20.61
C GLU A 122 -1.37 16.83 -20.23
N THR A 123 -1.35 16.27 -19.01
CA THR A 123 -0.20 15.52 -18.47
C THR A 123 -0.37 13.99 -18.54
N ILE A 124 -1.50 13.51 -19.05
CA ILE A 124 -1.79 12.06 -19.10
C ILE A 124 -0.71 11.27 -19.86
N GLY A 125 -0.10 11.87 -20.90
CA GLY A 125 0.98 11.25 -21.66
C GLY A 125 2.28 11.07 -20.88
N GLN A 126 2.43 11.72 -19.70
CA GLN A 126 3.55 11.49 -18.80
C GLN A 126 3.33 10.25 -17.93
N ILE A 127 2.06 9.91 -17.65
CA ILE A 127 1.67 8.79 -16.80
C ILE A 127 1.56 7.51 -17.64
N LEU A 128 0.82 7.58 -18.74
CA LEU A 128 0.57 6.44 -19.62
C LEU A 128 1.84 6.06 -20.41
N ARG A 129 2.10 4.75 -20.55
CA ARG A 129 3.14 4.29 -21.48
C ARG A 129 2.82 4.69 -22.91
N SER A 130 3.84 5.16 -23.63
CA SER A 130 3.69 5.67 -25.00
C SER A 130 3.69 4.58 -26.05
N ASP A 131 4.18 3.37 -25.74
CA ASP A 131 4.27 2.28 -26.70
C ASP A 131 2.90 1.68 -27.07
N ALA A 132 2.73 1.34 -28.35
CA ALA A 132 1.47 0.88 -28.91
C ALA A 132 1.05 -0.48 -28.30
N GLY A 133 1.99 -1.38 -28.04
CA GLY A 133 1.72 -2.70 -27.46
C GLY A 133 1.13 -2.62 -26.05
N SER A 134 1.69 -1.76 -25.19
CA SER A 134 1.14 -1.55 -23.84
C SER A 134 -0.28 -0.97 -23.89
N ARG A 135 -0.55 -0.05 -24.79
CA ARG A 135 -1.91 0.52 -24.95
C ARG A 135 -2.92 -0.50 -25.46
N GLU A 136 -2.55 -1.32 -26.43
CA GLU A 136 -3.40 -2.39 -26.97
C GLU A 136 -3.71 -3.43 -25.89
N ALA A 137 -2.70 -3.84 -25.11
CA ALA A 137 -2.88 -4.77 -24.00
C ALA A 137 -3.86 -4.21 -22.94
N LEU A 138 -3.71 -2.95 -22.53
CA LEU A 138 -4.62 -2.30 -21.58
C LEU A 138 -6.06 -2.19 -22.11
N ASN A 139 -6.24 -1.89 -23.39
CA ASN A 139 -7.56 -1.83 -24.01
C ASN A 139 -8.21 -3.21 -24.08
N THR A 140 -7.45 -4.24 -24.45
CA THR A 140 -7.93 -5.64 -24.50
C THR A 140 -8.39 -6.11 -23.12
N GLU A 141 -7.56 -5.87 -22.09
CA GLU A 141 -7.92 -6.23 -20.72
C GLU A 141 -9.12 -5.41 -20.20
N ALA A 142 -9.25 -4.15 -20.60
CA ALA A 142 -10.41 -3.33 -20.25
C ALA A 142 -11.72 -3.92 -20.78
N GLU A 143 -11.70 -4.64 -21.90
CA GLU A 143 -12.87 -5.34 -22.42
C GLU A 143 -13.19 -6.62 -21.64
N ALA A 144 -12.16 -7.30 -21.11
CA ALA A 144 -12.28 -8.58 -20.43
C ALA A 144 -12.73 -8.45 -18.96
N VAL A 145 -12.37 -7.37 -18.27
CA VAL A 145 -12.71 -7.18 -16.85
C VAL A 145 -14.21 -6.90 -16.64
N ASN A 146 -14.73 -7.35 -15.50
CA ASN A 146 -16.15 -7.19 -15.15
C ASN A 146 -16.43 -5.89 -14.38
N ASP A 147 -15.47 -5.37 -13.64
CA ASP A 147 -15.61 -4.15 -12.86
C ASP A 147 -15.65 -2.92 -13.77
N ARG A 148 -16.78 -2.19 -13.76
CA ARG A 148 -17.00 -1.03 -14.63
C ARG A 148 -16.03 0.12 -14.37
N GLU A 149 -15.66 0.31 -13.11
CA GLU A 149 -14.73 1.36 -12.70
C GLU A 149 -13.33 1.06 -13.22
N LEU A 150 -12.92 -0.20 -13.11
CA LEU A 150 -11.65 -0.68 -13.64
C LEU A 150 -11.59 -0.57 -15.16
N LYS A 151 -12.66 -0.97 -15.85
CA LYS A 151 -12.80 -0.85 -17.31
C LYS A 151 -12.55 0.57 -17.82
N ASP A 152 -13.08 1.57 -17.11
CA ASP A 152 -12.95 2.99 -17.46
C ASP A 152 -11.52 3.54 -17.18
N LEU A 153 -10.76 2.92 -16.27
CA LEU A 153 -9.47 3.39 -15.80
C LEU A 153 -8.27 2.75 -16.53
N LEU A 154 -8.38 1.47 -16.89
CA LEU A 154 -7.29 0.71 -17.50
C LEU A 154 -6.70 1.36 -18.77
N PRO A 155 -7.49 1.89 -19.72
CA PRO A 155 -6.96 2.53 -20.92
C PRO A 155 -6.02 3.72 -20.65
N TYR A 156 -6.09 4.28 -19.45
CA TYR A 156 -5.25 5.40 -19.01
C TYR A 156 -4.07 5.00 -18.14
N GLY A 157 -3.83 3.69 -17.95
CA GLY A 157 -2.73 3.18 -17.13
C GLY A 157 -3.01 3.21 -15.62
N PHE A 158 -4.28 3.34 -15.23
CA PHE A 158 -4.73 3.32 -13.83
C PHE A 158 -5.42 1.99 -13.50
N GLY A 159 -5.08 1.43 -12.34
CA GLY A 159 -5.77 0.28 -11.75
C GLY A 159 -6.39 0.62 -10.41
N ILE A 160 -7.39 -0.17 -10.04
CA ILE A 160 -7.97 -0.18 -8.70
C ILE A 160 -7.93 -1.60 -8.13
N HIS A 161 -7.76 -1.72 -6.81
CA HIS A 161 -7.76 -3.03 -6.15
C HIS A 161 -8.39 -2.96 -4.77
N HIS A 162 -9.42 -3.76 -4.54
CA HIS A 162 -10.08 -3.89 -3.24
C HIS A 162 -10.86 -5.22 -3.13
N ALA A 163 -11.17 -5.64 -1.92
CA ALA A 163 -11.86 -6.91 -1.64
C ALA A 163 -13.29 -7.04 -2.22
N GLY A 164 -13.88 -5.93 -2.71
CA GLY A 164 -15.19 -5.95 -3.36
C GLY A 164 -15.17 -6.35 -4.84
N MET A 165 -14.00 -6.41 -5.47
CA MET A 165 -13.82 -6.83 -6.85
C MET A 165 -13.84 -8.36 -6.96
N SER A 166 -14.17 -8.86 -8.14
CA SER A 166 -14.06 -10.29 -8.43
C SER A 166 -12.61 -10.76 -8.34
N ARG A 167 -12.38 -12.04 -8.06
CA ARG A 167 -11.02 -12.58 -8.01
C ARG A 167 -10.31 -12.46 -9.37
N PRO A 168 -10.96 -12.79 -10.52
CA PRO A 168 -10.32 -12.58 -11.83
C PRO A 168 -9.87 -11.15 -12.05
N ASP A 169 -10.73 -10.14 -11.78
CA ASP A 169 -10.38 -8.74 -11.98
C ASP A 169 -9.19 -8.32 -11.11
N ARG A 170 -9.12 -8.81 -9.85
CA ARG A 170 -7.97 -8.53 -8.98
C ARG A 170 -6.67 -9.14 -9.51
N THR A 171 -6.72 -10.40 -9.94
CA THR A 171 -5.54 -11.08 -10.53
C THR A 171 -5.08 -10.36 -11.79
N SER A 172 -6.00 -9.97 -12.69
CA SER A 172 -5.65 -9.20 -13.88
C SER A 172 -4.94 -7.88 -13.53
N VAL A 173 -5.45 -7.14 -12.53
CA VAL A 173 -4.80 -5.89 -12.07
C VAL A 173 -3.42 -6.15 -11.48
N GLU A 174 -3.25 -7.21 -10.69
CA GLU A 174 -1.98 -7.59 -10.09
C GLU A 174 -0.95 -7.94 -11.18
N ASP A 175 -1.34 -8.73 -12.18
CA ASP A 175 -0.50 -9.12 -13.32
C ASP A 175 -0.11 -7.90 -14.16
N LEU A 176 -1.09 -7.06 -14.55
CA LEU A 176 -0.84 -5.84 -15.33
C LEU A 176 0.09 -4.86 -14.59
N PHE A 177 -0.02 -4.77 -13.28
CA PHE A 177 0.87 -3.94 -12.47
C PHE A 177 2.26 -4.55 -12.38
N ASN A 178 2.38 -5.86 -12.20
CA ASN A 178 3.65 -6.59 -12.18
C ASN A 178 4.40 -6.46 -13.52
N ASP A 179 3.68 -6.55 -14.63
CA ASP A 179 4.23 -6.40 -15.97
C ASP A 179 4.54 -4.93 -16.34
N GLY A 180 4.23 -4.01 -15.44
CA GLY A 180 4.47 -2.58 -15.60
C GLY A 180 3.57 -1.92 -16.63
N LEU A 181 2.42 -2.48 -16.95
CA LEU A 181 1.42 -1.89 -17.84
C LEU A 181 0.56 -0.84 -17.12
N ILE A 182 0.14 -1.13 -15.89
CA ILE A 182 -0.46 -0.15 -14.99
C ILE A 182 0.65 0.65 -14.30
N GLN A 183 0.58 1.98 -14.38
CA GLN A 183 1.55 2.87 -13.77
C GLN A 183 1.10 3.35 -12.38
N VAL A 184 -0.21 3.51 -12.18
CA VAL A 184 -0.79 3.99 -10.93
C VAL A 184 -1.86 3.01 -10.45
N LEU A 185 -1.64 2.39 -9.29
CA LEU A 185 -2.57 1.46 -8.67
C LEU A 185 -3.15 2.06 -7.38
N VAL A 186 -4.46 2.27 -7.34
CA VAL A 186 -5.15 2.77 -6.15
C VAL A 186 -5.85 1.62 -5.44
N CYS A 187 -5.50 1.37 -4.19
CA CYS A 187 -5.97 0.19 -3.46
C CYS A 187 -6.34 0.46 -2.01
N THR A 188 -7.04 -0.50 -1.42
CA THR A 188 -7.21 -0.60 0.04
C THR A 188 -6.11 -1.49 0.63
N ALA A 189 -5.98 -1.50 1.96
CA ALA A 189 -4.98 -2.29 2.67
C ALA A 189 -5.02 -3.80 2.34
N THR A 190 -6.09 -4.31 1.73
CA THR A 190 -6.21 -5.72 1.30
C THR A 190 -5.12 -6.17 0.32
N LEU A 191 -4.52 -5.27 -0.43
CA LEU A 191 -3.40 -5.60 -1.33
C LEU A 191 -2.11 -5.90 -0.55
N ALA A 192 -1.98 -5.40 0.67
CA ALA A 192 -0.77 -5.53 1.48
C ALA A 192 -0.72 -6.82 2.34
N TRP A 193 -1.75 -7.67 2.27
CA TRP A 193 -1.89 -8.89 3.09
C TRP A 193 -1.80 -10.17 2.27
#